data_b87a20152cf02ce0a0831bde8dcbc2e3
#
_entry.id   b87a20152cf02ce0a0831bde8dcbc2e3
#
_cell.length_a   1.000
_cell.length_b   1.000
_cell.length_c   1.000
_cell.angle_alpha   90.00
_cell.angle_beta   90.00
_cell.angle_gamma   90.00
#
_symmetry.space_group_name_H-M   'P 1'
#
loop_
_entity.id
_entity.type
_entity.pdbx_description
1 polymer ?
#
loop_
_entity_poly.entity_id
_entity_poly.type
_entity_poly.pdbx_seq_one_letter_code
_entity_poly.pdbx_strand_id
1 'polypeptide(L)'
;ADEQSKIFKREKYNPLASLIPLAVQIILLMGLVEVIYHPLDYLLHLPQDVITAFNGLAVSLAGANPESSSIQLAVVEMIKSGNYAEQFAALQSGLAGVDIASVLQQVQGISLNFCGMNLSWVPSKVGGIDIIVPIAAGISAWLLCVAQNAANVIQAEQSKLNKYGMMAFSVGLSLYLGWFVPAGVALYWIASNLFAILQQYLLNWAINPKDYVDYEELEASKQELEELQSIGGKKKLFEKNPYAKREKKDFKRFFSVVNKHLVFYSESSGFYKYYQGIIEWLLAHTNLTIHYITSDPEDQIFALAEKEDKIRAYYIGEKRLITLMMKMDADVVVMTMPDIENFHIKRSYIRKDIEYIYIPHCMDSLNMTMRTGSMDHYDTVYCVGKHHTEEIRKTEEAYGLPPKKLIDWGYCLLDRMIEDYRKADKTPHEKKHILIAPSWQKDNIVDSCLEGMLDDLAGKGYEVVVRPHPQQVRLQQDKMDRLKERYAKNPDIDIQTDFSSNSTVFEADLLVTDWSGI
;
A
#
# COMPACT_ATOMS: atom_id res chain seq x y z
N ALA A 1 7.25 2.30 7.04
CA ALA A 1 7.27 2.98 8.35
C ALA A 1 8.41 4.01 8.45
N ASP A 2 9.64 3.67 8.02
CA ASP A 2 10.78 4.59 8.15
C ASP A 2 10.70 5.80 7.21
N GLU A 3 10.27 5.60 5.95
CA GLU A 3 10.08 6.71 5.01
C GLU A 3 8.97 7.66 5.48
N GLN A 4 7.86 7.13 5.95
CA GLN A 4 6.80 7.93 6.53
C GLN A 4 7.28 8.73 7.76
N SER A 5 8.13 8.11 8.60
CA SER A 5 8.74 8.80 9.75
C SER A 5 9.71 9.90 9.32
N LYS A 6 10.50 9.68 8.25
CA LYS A 6 11.39 10.71 7.68
C LYS A 6 10.59 11.89 7.12
N ILE A 7 9.51 11.62 6.37
CA ILE A 7 8.62 12.65 5.84
C ILE A 7 8.00 13.43 7.00
N PHE A 8 7.46 12.77 8.02
CA PHE A 8 6.88 13.45 9.17
C PHE A 8 7.88 14.35 9.91
N LYS A 9 9.15 13.90 10.04
CA LYS A 9 10.21 14.73 10.63
C LYS A 9 10.56 15.92 9.74
N ARG A 10 10.68 15.72 8.43
CA ARG A 10 10.98 16.78 7.46
C ARG A 10 9.90 17.86 7.46
N GLU A 11 8.65 17.46 7.41
CA GLU A 11 7.49 18.34 7.39
C GLU A 11 7.09 18.84 8.80
N LYS A 12 7.86 18.49 9.85
CA LYS A 12 7.57 18.80 11.26
C LYS A 12 6.15 18.37 11.68
N TYR A 13 5.62 17.34 11.03
CA TYR A 13 4.31 16.77 11.32
C TYR A 13 4.39 15.77 12.47
N ASN A 14 3.58 16.00 13.51
CA ASN A 14 3.44 15.07 14.62
C ASN A 14 2.10 14.33 14.52
N PRO A 15 2.08 13.03 14.14
CA PRO A 15 0.84 12.26 14.04
C PRO A 15 0.10 12.13 15.38
N LEU A 16 0.80 12.24 16.52
CA LEU A 16 0.19 12.22 17.85
C LEU A 16 -0.56 13.51 18.19
N ALA A 17 -0.31 14.60 17.48
CA ALA A 17 -1.03 15.86 17.72
C ALA A 17 -2.53 15.72 17.46
N SER A 18 -2.97 14.84 16.59
CA SER A 18 -4.38 14.53 16.31
C SER A 18 -5.08 13.80 17.47
N LEU A 19 -4.33 13.18 18.40
CA LEU A 19 -4.90 12.52 19.57
C LEU A 19 -5.32 13.51 20.66
N ILE A 20 -4.76 14.72 20.69
CA ILE A 20 -5.11 15.73 21.70
C ILE A 20 -6.59 16.16 21.59
N PRO A 21 -7.10 16.58 20.41
CA PRO A 21 -8.51 16.87 20.26
C PRO A 21 -9.41 15.68 20.57
N LEU A 22 -9.02 14.47 20.19
CA LEU A 22 -9.75 13.24 20.50
C LEU A 22 -9.84 12.99 22.01
N ALA A 23 -8.74 13.16 22.75
CA ALA A 23 -8.71 13.02 24.19
C ALA A 23 -9.66 14.02 24.88
N VAL A 24 -9.62 15.29 24.45
CA VAL A 24 -10.55 16.34 24.93
C VAL A 24 -12.00 15.96 24.64
N GLN A 25 -12.29 15.48 23.44
CA GLN A 25 -13.64 15.05 23.05
C GLN A 25 -14.14 13.87 23.91
N ILE A 26 -13.29 12.90 24.20
CA ILE A 26 -13.64 11.77 25.08
C ILE A 26 -13.97 12.24 26.49
N ILE A 27 -13.17 13.14 27.07
CA ILE A 27 -13.41 13.70 28.40
C ILE A 27 -14.74 14.47 28.44
N LEU A 28 -15.01 15.29 27.44
CA LEU A 28 -16.28 16.03 27.32
C LEU A 28 -17.48 15.08 27.18
N LEU A 29 -17.33 14.02 26.37
CA LEU A 29 -18.38 13.02 26.20
C LEU A 29 -18.65 12.27 27.51
N MET A 30 -17.60 11.86 28.23
CA MET A 30 -17.74 11.23 29.54
C MET A 30 -18.45 12.14 30.53
N GLY A 31 -18.09 13.43 30.56
CA GLY A 31 -18.78 14.42 31.39
C GLY A 31 -20.26 14.58 31.01
N LEU A 32 -20.59 14.58 29.72
CA LEU A 32 -21.98 14.65 29.27
C LEU A 32 -22.77 13.40 29.67
N VAL A 33 -22.18 12.24 29.53
CA VAL A 33 -22.79 10.96 29.96
C VAL A 33 -23.06 10.99 31.46
N GLU A 34 -22.12 11.47 32.26
CA GLU A 34 -22.23 11.58 33.69
C GLU A 34 -23.39 12.52 34.10
N VAL A 35 -23.50 13.70 33.47
CA VAL A 35 -24.62 14.62 33.72
C VAL A 35 -25.97 14.00 33.38
N ILE A 36 -26.06 13.25 32.28
CA ILE A 36 -27.31 12.59 31.89
C ILE A 36 -27.70 11.49 32.87
N TYR A 37 -26.76 10.71 33.33
CA TYR A 37 -27.04 9.61 34.28
C TYR A 37 -27.27 10.07 35.70
N HIS A 38 -26.72 11.22 36.12
CA HIS A 38 -26.81 11.75 37.47
C HIS A 38 -27.45 13.16 37.48
N PRO A 39 -28.70 13.32 37.01
CA PRO A 39 -29.35 14.60 36.92
C PRO A 39 -29.65 15.27 38.27
N LEU A 40 -29.79 14.47 39.33
CA LEU A 40 -30.01 15.00 40.68
C LEU A 40 -28.74 15.67 41.24
N ASP A 41 -27.55 15.12 40.91
CA ASP A 41 -26.27 15.71 41.29
C ASP A 41 -25.93 16.94 40.45
N TYR A 42 -25.95 16.80 39.15
CA TYR A 42 -25.34 17.78 38.23
C TYR A 42 -26.29 18.84 37.70
N LEU A 43 -27.60 18.54 37.61
CA LEU A 43 -28.60 19.53 37.18
C LEU A 43 -29.27 20.26 38.35
N LEU A 44 -29.61 19.50 39.42
CA LEU A 44 -30.32 20.07 40.57
C LEU A 44 -29.39 20.37 41.74
N HIS A 45 -28.17 19.86 41.75
CA HIS A 45 -27.18 20.02 42.84
C HIS A 45 -27.76 19.65 44.22
N LEU A 46 -28.53 18.53 44.27
CA LEU A 46 -29.15 18.10 45.53
C LEU A 46 -28.08 17.58 46.50
N PRO A 47 -28.31 17.76 47.82
CA PRO A 47 -27.45 17.16 48.84
C PRO A 47 -27.37 15.63 48.72
N GLN A 48 -26.19 15.04 49.01
CA GLN A 48 -25.96 13.61 48.87
C GLN A 48 -26.83 12.72 49.76
N ASP A 49 -27.25 13.20 50.93
CA ASP A 49 -28.17 12.52 51.81
C ASP A 49 -29.59 12.40 51.18
N VAL A 50 -30.05 13.43 50.47
CA VAL A 50 -31.30 13.39 49.72
C VAL A 50 -31.19 12.40 48.55
N ILE A 51 -30.13 12.48 47.79
CA ILE A 51 -29.92 11.56 46.67
C ILE A 51 -29.85 10.11 47.13
N THR A 52 -29.13 9.87 48.21
CA THR A 52 -29.01 8.51 48.80
C THR A 52 -30.37 8.00 49.25
N ALA A 53 -31.17 8.84 49.91
CA ALA A 53 -32.52 8.48 50.34
C ALA A 53 -33.47 8.19 49.16
N PHE A 54 -33.39 9.03 48.09
CA PHE A 54 -34.18 8.84 46.88
C PHE A 54 -33.79 7.57 46.14
N ASN A 55 -32.47 7.30 45.98
CA ASN A 55 -31.99 6.06 45.39
C ASN A 55 -32.41 4.82 46.22
N GLY A 56 -32.36 4.91 47.54
CA GLY A 56 -32.83 3.84 48.44
C GLY A 56 -34.31 3.53 48.24
N LEU A 57 -35.17 4.54 48.05
CA LEU A 57 -36.57 4.33 47.70
C LEU A 57 -36.75 3.66 46.35
N ALA A 58 -35.99 4.07 45.33
CA ALA A 58 -36.07 3.45 44.01
C ALA A 58 -35.65 1.97 44.04
N VAL A 59 -34.67 1.62 44.85
CA VAL A 59 -34.28 0.21 45.08
C VAL A 59 -35.41 -0.57 45.76
N SER A 60 -35.98 0.00 46.81
CA SER A 60 -36.97 -0.70 47.63
C SER A 60 -38.34 -0.84 46.95
N LEU A 61 -38.79 0.16 46.22
CA LEU A 61 -40.11 0.21 45.60
C LEU A 61 -40.17 -0.33 44.17
N ALA A 62 -39.16 -0.05 43.39
CA ALA A 62 -39.11 -0.46 41.98
C ALA A 62 -38.10 -1.56 41.66
N GLY A 63 -37.38 -2.08 42.69
CA GLY A 63 -36.36 -3.10 42.49
C GLY A 63 -35.19 -2.61 41.61
N ALA A 64 -34.92 -1.29 41.61
CA ALA A 64 -33.83 -0.72 40.86
C ALA A 64 -32.49 -1.29 41.34
N ASN A 65 -31.56 -1.54 40.43
CA ASN A 65 -30.24 -2.02 40.83
C ASN A 65 -29.46 -0.85 41.47
N PRO A 66 -29.03 -0.97 42.72
CA PRO A 66 -28.32 0.08 43.45
C PRO A 66 -26.97 0.45 42.80
N GLU A 67 -26.36 -0.50 42.09
CA GLU A 67 -25.07 -0.27 41.37
C GLU A 67 -25.27 0.25 39.94
N SER A 68 -26.49 0.47 39.51
CA SER A 68 -26.77 0.97 38.16
C SER A 68 -26.43 2.44 38.06
N SER A 69 -25.60 2.79 37.06
CA SER A 69 -25.31 4.19 36.68
C SER A 69 -26.59 4.98 36.35
N SER A 70 -27.71 4.33 36.02
CA SER A 70 -28.98 4.94 35.67
C SER A 70 -29.96 5.06 36.81
N ILE A 71 -29.57 4.84 38.07
CA ILE A 71 -30.48 4.85 39.21
C ILE A 71 -31.17 6.20 39.41
N GLN A 72 -30.48 7.32 39.24
CA GLN A 72 -31.08 8.64 39.37
C GLN A 72 -32.09 8.94 38.26
N LEU A 73 -31.92 8.39 37.07
CA LEU A 73 -32.91 8.50 35.99
C LEU A 73 -34.20 7.76 36.37
N ALA A 74 -34.07 6.57 36.99
CA ALA A 74 -35.22 5.82 37.53
C ALA A 74 -35.95 6.61 38.63
N VAL A 75 -35.22 7.26 39.53
CA VAL A 75 -35.78 8.18 40.54
C VAL A 75 -36.58 9.31 39.91
N VAL A 76 -36.00 9.99 38.92
CA VAL A 76 -36.68 11.09 38.20
C VAL A 76 -37.96 10.58 37.54
N GLU A 77 -37.94 9.43 36.93
CA GLU A 77 -39.10 8.83 36.27
C GLU A 77 -40.20 8.45 37.28
N MET A 78 -39.81 7.85 38.43
CA MET A 78 -40.73 7.52 39.53
C MET A 78 -41.42 8.78 40.09
N ILE A 79 -40.69 9.85 40.34
CA ILE A 79 -41.25 11.11 40.83
C ILE A 79 -42.20 11.73 39.80
N LYS A 80 -41.84 11.69 38.53
CA LYS A 80 -42.69 12.23 37.45
C LYS A 80 -43.93 11.42 37.18
N SER A 81 -43.91 10.11 37.39
CA SER A 81 -45.08 9.25 37.25
C SER A 81 -46.18 9.57 38.28
N GLY A 82 -45.82 10.19 39.40
CA GLY A 82 -46.72 10.49 40.50
C GLY A 82 -47.14 9.27 41.33
N ASN A 83 -46.82 8.05 40.89
CA ASN A 83 -47.29 6.80 41.54
C ASN A 83 -46.72 6.59 42.95
N TYR A 84 -45.62 7.28 43.28
CA TYR A 84 -44.89 7.11 44.54
C TYR A 84 -44.75 8.43 45.32
N ALA A 85 -45.62 9.42 45.04
CA ALA A 85 -45.53 10.76 45.60
C ALA A 85 -45.56 10.78 47.15
N GLU A 86 -46.41 9.95 47.77
CA GLU A 86 -46.53 9.84 49.23
C GLU A 86 -45.25 9.28 49.87
N GLN A 87 -44.61 8.25 49.25
CA GLN A 87 -43.39 7.61 49.74
C GLN A 87 -42.21 8.60 49.69
N PHE A 88 -42.07 9.36 48.60
CA PHE A 88 -41.02 10.38 48.50
C PHE A 88 -41.27 11.54 49.47
N ALA A 89 -42.54 11.95 49.68
CA ALA A 89 -42.89 13.02 50.64
C ALA A 89 -42.62 12.57 52.10
N ALA A 90 -42.79 11.29 52.43
CA ALA A 90 -42.52 10.73 53.74
C ALA A 90 -41.04 10.84 54.18
N LEU A 91 -40.12 11.02 53.26
CA LEU A 91 -38.69 11.27 53.56
C LEU A 91 -38.45 12.58 54.31
N GLN A 92 -39.42 13.50 54.33
CA GLN A 92 -39.33 14.77 55.08
C GLN A 92 -39.01 14.52 56.56
N SER A 93 -39.52 13.44 57.14
CA SER A 93 -39.28 13.10 58.56
C SER A 93 -37.83 12.68 58.86
N GLY A 94 -37.10 12.20 57.86
CA GLY A 94 -35.73 11.71 58.01
C GLY A 94 -34.64 12.67 57.55
N LEU A 95 -35.01 13.75 56.81
CA LEU A 95 -34.08 14.70 56.19
C LEU A 95 -34.32 16.11 56.78
N ALA A 96 -33.81 16.33 58.01
CA ALA A 96 -33.93 17.60 58.71
C ALA A 96 -33.16 18.70 57.95
N GLY A 97 -33.86 19.82 57.64
CA GLY A 97 -33.24 21.01 56.99
C GLY A 97 -33.36 21.08 55.47
N VAL A 98 -33.99 20.08 54.84
CA VAL A 98 -34.30 20.11 53.40
C VAL A 98 -35.82 20.11 53.22
N ASP A 99 -36.33 21.03 52.39
CA ASP A 99 -37.74 21.02 52.00
C ASP A 99 -37.96 20.01 50.84
N ILE A 100 -38.37 18.81 51.20
CA ILE A 100 -38.59 17.73 50.24
C ILE A 100 -39.67 18.06 49.23
N ALA A 101 -40.71 18.85 49.61
CA ALA A 101 -41.75 19.27 48.68
C ALA A 101 -41.19 20.15 47.57
N SER A 102 -40.31 21.10 47.93
CA SER A 102 -39.60 21.93 46.95
C SER A 102 -38.68 21.11 46.04
N VAL A 103 -37.94 20.14 46.59
CA VAL A 103 -37.07 19.23 45.81
C VAL A 103 -37.89 18.42 44.82
N LEU A 104 -39.03 17.83 45.24
CA LEU A 104 -39.89 17.06 44.33
C LEU A 104 -40.42 17.95 43.19
N GLN A 105 -40.79 19.20 43.48
CA GLN A 105 -41.22 20.16 42.46
C GLN A 105 -40.07 20.47 41.45
N GLN A 106 -38.84 20.63 41.94
CA GLN A 106 -37.67 20.85 41.08
C GLN A 106 -37.43 19.61 40.19
N VAL A 107 -37.48 18.38 40.71
CA VAL A 107 -37.34 17.13 39.95
C VAL A 107 -38.42 17.02 38.88
N GLN A 108 -39.69 17.33 39.23
CA GLN A 108 -40.81 17.36 38.27
C GLN A 108 -40.60 18.37 37.16
N GLY A 109 -39.91 19.49 37.46
CA GLY A 109 -39.57 20.55 36.50
C GLY A 109 -38.49 20.15 35.48
N ILE A 110 -37.69 19.14 35.72
CA ILE A 110 -36.67 18.67 34.75
C ILE A 110 -37.38 18.20 33.48
N SER A 111 -37.10 18.84 32.33
CA SER A 111 -37.60 18.35 31.05
C SER A 111 -36.49 17.60 30.34
N LEU A 112 -36.66 16.28 30.24
CA LEU A 112 -35.75 15.39 29.46
C LEU A 112 -36.34 15.09 28.07
N ASN A 113 -37.39 15.80 27.65
CA ASN A 113 -38.02 15.61 26.35
C ASN A 113 -37.49 16.60 25.32
N PHE A 114 -37.05 16.09 24.20
CA PHE A 114 -36.60 16.89 23.07
C PHE A 114 -37.26 16.35 21.78
N CYS A 115 -38.00 17.20 21.09
CA CYS A 115 -38.70 16.81 19.84
C CYS A 115 -39.58 15.55 19.99
N GLY A 116 -40.22 15.34 21.15
CA GLY A 116 -41.05 14.15 21.38
C GLY A 116 -40.30 12.90 21.83
N MET A 117 -38.97 12.96 21.93
CA MET A 117 -38.10 11.86 22.40
C MET A 117 -37.69 12.13 23.85
N ASN A 118 -37.69 11.11 24.68
CA ASN A 118 -37.15 11.20 26.03
C ASN A 118 -35.63 10.89 26.01
N LEU A 119 -34.83 11.91 26.29
CA LEU A 119 -33.37 11.84 26.24
C LEU A 119 -32.73 10.89 27.26
N SER A 120 -33.45 10.52 28.32
CA SER A 120 -32.97 9.57 29.32
C SER A 120 -33.16 8.09 28.92
N TRP A 121 -34.02 7.82 27.96
CA TRP A 121 -34.33 6.46 27.56
C TRP A 121 -33.21 5.84 26.73
N VAL A 122 -32.98 4.55 26.99
CA VAL A 122 -32.04 3.74 26.24
C VAL A 122 -32.81 2.96 25.18
N PRO A 123 -32.61 3.18 23.88
CA PRO A 123 -33.41 2.58 22.81
C PRO A 123 -33.53 1.04 22.89
N SER A 124 -32.47 0.37 23.33
CA SER A 124 -32.50 -1.10 23.53
C SER A 124 -33.47 -1.60 24.57
N LYS A 125 -33.92 -0.76 25.50
CA LYS A 125 -34.80 -1.11 26.61
C LYS A 125 -36.27 -0.75 26.40
N VAL A 126 -36.53 0.28 25.57
CA VAL A 126 -37.85 0.87 25.44
C VAL A 126 -38.55 0.45 24.16
N GLY A 127 -37.83 0.44 23.03
CA GLY A 127 -38.43 0.19 21.71
C GLY A 127 -39.31 1.35 21.21
N GLY A 128 -40.01 1.14 20.11
CA GLY A 128 -40.93 2.14 19.57
C GLY A 128 -40.22 3.22 18.71
N ILE A 129 -40.68 4.46 18.83
CA ILE A 129 -40.15 5.58 18.01
C ILE A 129 -38.67 5.91 18.31
N ASP A 130 -38.20 5.52 19.49
CA ASP A 130 -36.82 5.76 19.92
C ASP A 130 -35.76 4.97 19.12
N ILE A 131 -36.20 3.96 18.36
CA ILE A 131 -35.34 3.24 17.37
C ILE A 131 -34.80 4.20 16.29
N ILE A 132 -35.45 5.33 16.07
CA ILE A 132 -34.99 6.31 15.08
C ILE A 132 -33.63 6.90 15.49
N VAL A 133 -33.32 6.97 16.79
CA VAL A 133 -32.09 7.58 17.30
C VAL A 133 -30.82 6.81 16.88
N PRO A 134 -30.68 5.49 17.11
CA PRO A 134 -29.53 4.75 16.62
C PRO A 134 -29.43 4.74 15.10
N ILE A 135 -30.55 4.72 14.38
CA ILE A 135 -30.55 4.80 12.92
C ILE A 135 -30.01 6.18 12.47
N ALA A 136 -30.48 7.26 13.09
CA ALA A 136 -29.99 8.62 12.78
C ALA A 136 -28.49 8.78 13.13
N ALA A 137 -28.01 8.15 14.21
CA ALA A 137 -26.60 8.11 14.56
C ALA A 137 -25.78 7.39 13.47
N GLY A 138 -26.23 6.24 13.00
CA GLY A 138 -25.60 5.53 11.89
C GLY A 138 -25.58 6.32 10.59
N ILE A 139 -26.71 6.98 10.24
CA ILE A 139 -26.80 7.83 9.03
C ILE A 139 -25.88 9.04 9.16
N SER A 140 -25.83 9.71 10.31
CA SER A 140 -24.93 10.87 10.50
C SER A 140 -23.45 10.48 10.39
N ALA A 141 -23.05 9.33 10.91
CA ALA A 141 -21.70 8.79 10.77
C ALA A 141 -21.38 8.43 9.31
N TRP A 142 -22.34 7.86 8.60
CA TRP A 142 -22.18 7.58 7.16
C TRP A 142 -22.01 8.87 6.37
N LEU A 143 -22.84 9.89 6.61
CA LEU A 143 -22.73 11.20 5.98
C LEU A 143 -21.38 11.86 6.26
N LEU A 144 -20.90 11.78 7.51
CA LEU A 144 -19.58 12.29 7.87
C LEU A 144 -18.47 11.59 7.08
N CYS A 145 -18.49 10.26 6.99
CA CYS A 145 -17.52 9.51 6.21
C CYS A 145 -17.56 9.86 4.72
N VAL A 146 -18.75 10.04 4.15
CA VAL A 146 -18.92 10.47 2.75
C VAL A 146 -18.35 11.87 2.55
N ALA A 147 -18.66 12.81 3.43
CA ALA A 147 -18.16 14.19 3.36
C ALA A 147 -16.62 14.24 3.50
N GLN A 148 -16.06 13.50 4.45
CA GLN A 148 -14.62 13.41 4.64
C GLN A 148 -13.92 12.78 3.43
N ASN A 149 -14.49 11.72 2.85
CA ASN A 149 -13.95 11.09 1.65
C ASN A 149 -14.00 12.00 0.40
N ALA A 150 -14.96 12.94 0.35
CA ALA A 150 -15.07 13.89 -0.75
C ALA A 150 -14.22 15.16 -0.54
N ALA A 151 -14.08 15.61 0.69
CA ALA A 151 -13.50 16.91 1.02
C ALA A 151 -12.06 16.83 1.55
N ASN A 152 -11.61 15.66 2.03
CA ASN A 152 -10.27 15.48 2.57
C ASN A 152 -9.39 14.70 1.58
N VAL A 153 -8.37 15.38 1.04
CA VAL A 153 -7.45 14.80 0.03
C VAL A 153 -6.78 13.52 0.51
N ILE A 154 -6.33 13.48 1.76
CA ILE A 154 -5.64 12.30 2.32
C ILE A 154 -6.59 11.11 2.40
N GLN A 155 -7.85 11.31 2.75
CA GLN A 155 -8.83 10.23 2.83
C GLN A 155 -9.33 9.78 1.46
N ALA A 156 -9.43 10.70 0.50
CA ALA A 156 -9.79 10.37 -0.87
C ALA A 156 -8.81 9.38 -1.51
N GLU A 157 -7.52 9.48 -1.14
CA GLU A 157 -6.43 8.67 -1.68
C GLU A 157 -6.21 7.32 -0.97
N GLN A 158 -6.95 7.02 0.08
CA GLN A 158 -6.85 5.72 0.75
C GLN A 158 -7.33 4.57 -0.14
N SER A 159 -6.77 3.37 0.08
CA SER A 159 -7.23 2.16 -0.62
C SER A 159 -8.73 1.92 -0.39
N LYS A 160 -9.43 1.39 -1.40
CA LYS A 160 -10.87 1.08 -1.32
C LYS A 160 -11.22 0.25 -0.08
N LEU A 161 -10.39 -0.74 0.26
CA LEU A 161 -10.60 -1.59 1.43
C LEU A 161 -10.53 -0.78 2.74
N ASN A 162 -9.56 0.11 2.86
CA ASN A 162 -9.40 0.95 4.05
C ASN A 162 -10.56 1.95 4.17
N LYS A 163 -10.89 2.62 3.07
CA LYS A 163 -11.97 3.60 2.98
C LYS A 163 -13.34 3.01 3.37
N TYR A 164 -13.74 1.91 2.74
CA TYR A 164 -15.03 1.27 3.04
C TYR A 164 -15.00 0.49 4.34
N GLY A 165 -13.86 -0.07 4.75
CA GLY A 165 -13.70 -0.74 6.03
C GLY A 165 -13.85 0.22 7.21
N MET A 166 -13.20 1.39 7.16
CA MET A 166 -13.34 2.43 8.19
C MET A 166 -14.76 3.00 8.23
N MET A 167 -15.39 3.20 7.07
CA MET A 167 -16.78 3.64 7.00
C MET A 167 -17.74 2.62 7.66
N ALA A 168 -17.61 1.33 7.31
CA ALA A 168 -18.43 0.27 7.90
C ALA A 168 -18.22 0.18 9.41
N PHE A 169 -16.98 0.29 9.89
CA PHE A 169 -16.65 0.32 11.31
C PHE A 169 -17.28 1.53 12.02
N SER A 170 -17.13 2.74 11.47
CA SER A 170 -17.68 3.97 12.06
C SER A 170 -19.21 3.93 12.15
N VAL A 171 -19.88 3.50 11.07
CA VAL A 171 -21.34 3.35 11.04
C VAL A 171 -21.80 2.27 12.00
N GLY A 172 -21.15 1.10 11.99
CA GLY A 172 -21.47 0.00 12.90
C GLY A 172 -21.32 0.38 14.37
N LEU A 173 -20.22 1.08 14.71
CA LEU A 173 -19.98 1.59 16.06
C LEU A 173 -21.05 2.62 16.47
N SER A 174 -21.42 3.54 15.58
CA SER A 174 -22.44 4.55 15.85
C SER A 174 -23.84 3.94 16.05
N LEU A 175 -24.20 2.93 15.26
CA LEU A 175 -25.44 2.16 15.45
C LEU A 175 -25.41 1.42 16.80
N TYR A 176 -24.30 0.74 17.10
CA TYR A 176 -24.15 -0.02 18.34
C TYR A 176 -24.26 0.89 19.58
N LEU A 177 -23.46 1.96 19.62
CA LEU A 177 -23.49 2.90 20.74
C LEU A 177 -24.86 3.57 20.83
N GLY A 178 -25.43 4.04 19.73
CA GLY A 178 -26.76 4.65 19.73
C GLY A 178 -27.86 3.72 20.24
N TRP A 179 -27.68 2.39 20.16
CA TRP A 179 -28.63 1.40 20.66
C TRP A 179 -28.55 1.19 22.19
N PHE A 180 -27.34 1.33 22.77
CA PHE A 180 -27.07 0.98 24.16
C PHE A 180 -26.87 2.17 25.12
N VAL A 181 -26.75 3.40 24.58
CA VAL A 181 -26.63 4.61 25.41
C VAL A 181 -27.92 5.39 25.46
N PRO A 182 -28.11 6.29 26.44
CA PRO A 182 -29.28 7.17 26.49
C PRO A 182 -29.40 8.01 25.21
N ALA A 183 -30.63 8.27 24.77
CA ALA A 183 -30.94 9.00 23.55
C ALA A 183 -30.26 10.40 23.49
N GLY A 184 -30.08 11.04 24.66
CA GLY A 184 -29.36 12.32 24.75
C GLY A 184 -27.89 12.24 24.35
N VAL A 185 -27.19 11.17 24.71
CA VAL A 185 -25.80 10.93 24.30
C VAL A 185 -25.72 10.69 22.79
N ALA A 186 -26.64 9.89 22.27
CA ALA A 186 -26.71 9.60 20.84
C ALA A 186 -27.06 10.87 20.03
N LEU A 187 -27.94 11.73 20.54
CA LEU A 187 -28.25 13.02 19.92
C LEU A 187 -27.03 13.95 19.85
N TYR A 188 -26.25 14.01 20.93
CA TYR A 188 -24.96 14.73 20.90
C TYR A 188 -24.03 14.17 19.82
N TRP A 189 -23.94 12.86 19.69
CA TRP A 189 -23.12 12.20 18.67
C TRP A 189 -23.57 12.58 17.26
N ILE A 190 -24.87 12.58 16.99
CA ILE A 190 -25.45 13.02 15.71
C ILE A 190 -25.09 14.49 15.44
N ALA A 191 -25.30 15.37 16.41
CA ALA A 191 -24.96 16.79 16.29
C ALA A 191 -23.46 16.99 16.02
N SER A 192 -22.59 16.27 16.74
CA SER A 192 -21.14 16.32 16.56
C SER A 192 -20.72 15.88 15.14
N ASN A 193 -21.30 14.81 14.61
CA ASN A 193 -21.05 14.37 13.24
C ASN A 193 -21.45 15.43 12.21
N LEU A 194 -22.63 16.03 12.36
CA LEU A 194 -23.11 17.09 11.44
C LEU A 194 -22.25 18.35 11.53
N PHE A 195 -21.85 18.73 12.74
CA PHE A 195 -20.94 19.86 12.95
C PHE A 195 -19.56 19.60 12.34
N ALA A 196 -19.03 18.38 12.44
CA ALA A 196 -17.76 17.99 11.83
C ALA A 196 -17.80 18.10 10.30
N ILE A 197 -18.95 17.78 9.67
CA ILE A 197 -19.16 18.01 8.23
C ILE A 197 -19.07 19.51 7.90
N LEU A 198 -19.82 20.32 8.63
CA LEU A 198 -19.81 21.77 8.42
C LEU A 198 -18.40 22.35 8.63
N GLN A 199 -17.72 21.94 9.69
CA GLN A 199 -16.36 22.36 9.99
C GLN A 199 -15.38 22.00 8.86
N GLN A 200 -15.48 20.78 8.30
CA GLN A 200 -14.62 20.35 7.19
C GLN A 200 -14.76 21.26 5.96
N TYR A 201 -15.99 21.59 5.58
CA TYR A 201 -16.22 22.49 4.43
C TYR A 201 -15.81 23.93 4.70
N LEU A 202 -16.05 24.44 5.91
CA LEU A 202 -15.60 25.77 6.32
C LEU A 202 -14.07 25.89 6.32
N LEU A 203 -13.38 24.86 6.82
CA LEU A 203 -11.91 24.83 6.80
C LEU A 203 -11.38 24.76 5.37
N ASN A 204 -11.97 23.94 4.50
CA ASN A 204 -11.56 23.87 3.10
C ASN A 204 -11.83 25.17 2.32
N TRP A 205 -12.84 25.94 2.74
CA TRP A 205 -13.10 27.26 2.19
C TRP A 205 -12.08 28.30 2.69
N ALA A 206 -11.75 28.26 3.98
CA ALA A 206 -10.80 29.21 4.58
C ALA A 206 -9.33 28.87 4.21
N ILE A 207 -9.01 27.60 4.09
CA ILE A 207 -7.67 27.06 3.74
C ILE A 207 -7.87 26.13 2.55
N ASN A 208 -7.69 26.68 1.34
CA ASN A 208 -7.93 25.90 0.13
C ASN A 208 -6.83 24.82 -0.04
N PRO A 209 -7.18 23.52 -0.02
CA PRO A 209 -6.19 22.45 -0.19
C PRO A 209 -5.40 22.53 -1.50
N LYS A 210 -5.96 23.16 -2.55
CA LYS A 210 -5.31 23.34 -3.85
C LYS A 210 -4.06 24.23 -3.79
N ASP A 211 -3.95 25.07 -2.77
CA ASP A 211 -2.82 25.98 -2.60
C ASP A 211 -1.60 25.26 -1.97
N TYR A 212 -1.81 24.04 -1.43
CA TYR A 212 -0.80 23.29 -0.68
C TYR A 212 -0.52 21.90 -1.28
N VAL A 213 -1.36 21.41 -2.14
CA VAL A 213 -1.25 20.08 -2.76
C VAL A 213 -1.05 20.24 -4.26
N ASP A 214 0.08 19.74 -4.75
CA ASP A 214 0.33 19.59 -6.19
C ASP A 214 -0.48 18.40 -6.71
N TYR A 215 -1.63 18.70 -7.32
CA TYR A 215 -2.52 17.68 -7.86
C TYR A 215 -2.00 17.06 -9.16
N GLU A 216 -1.14 17.76 -9.91
CA GLU A 216 -0.53 17.21 -11.13
C GLU A 216 0.50 16.14 -10.77
N GLU A 217 1.36 16.43 -9.77
CA GLU A 217 2.31 15.45 -9.23
C GLU A 217 1.60 14.26 -8.58
N LEU A 218 0.50 14.52 -7.84
CA LEU A 218 -0.30 13.47 -7.22
C LEU A 218 -0.92 12.53 -8.27
N GLU A 219 -1.46 13.08 -9.36
CA GLU A 219 -2.06 12.29 -10.44
C GLU A 219 -1.00 11.52 -11.22
N ALA A 220 0.15 12.13 -11.51
CA ALA A 220 1.29 11.45 -12.12
C ALA A 220 1.78 10.28 -11.25
N SER A 221 1.91 10.51 -9.93
CA SER A 221 2.29 9.45 -8.98
C SER A 221 1.27 8.32 -8.90
N LYS A 222 -0.02 8.61 -9.05
CA LYS A 222 -1.08 7.58 -9.12
C LYS A 222 -0.98 6.75 -10.39
N GLN A 223 -0.82 7.39 -11.54
CA GLN A 223 -0.67 6.70 -12.80
C GLN A 223 0.56 5.79 -12.75
N GLU A 224 1.68 6.28 -12.24
CA GLU A 224 2.87 5.48 -12.02
C GLU A 224 2.62 4.29 -11.09
N LEU A 225 1.90 4.50 -9.97
CA LEU A 225 1.55 3.43 -9.04
C LEU A 225 0.62 2.39 -9.68
N GLU A 226 -0.36 2.83 -10.47
CA GLU A 226 -1.25 1.93 -11.20
C GLU A 226 -0.51 1.14 -12.28
N GLU A 227 0.42 1.77 -12.99
CA GLU A 227 1.32 1.09 -13.94
C GLU A 227 2.18 0.06 -13.23
N LEU A 228 2.82 0.41 -12.11
CA LEU A 228 3.62 -0.51 -11.30
C LEU A 228 2.79 -1.68 -10.73
N GLN A 229 1.55 -1.41 -10.32
CA GLN A 229 0.62 -2.47 -9.87
C GLN A 229 0.12 -3.34 -11.01
N SER A 230 -0.04 -2.80 -12.22
CA SER A 230 -0.44 -3.56 -13.41
C SER A 230 0.66 -4.52 -13.88
N ILE A 231 1.93 -4.13 -13.70
CA ILE A 231 3.11 -4.95 -13.96
C ILE A 231 3.10 -6.25 -13.12
N GLY A 232 2.52 -6.22 -11.91
CA GLY A 232 2.36 -7.39 -11.05
C GLY A 232 1.24 -8.37 -11.42
N GLY A 233 0.46 -8.11 -12.48
CA GLY A 233 -0.75 -8.84 -12.86
C GLY A 233 -1.84 -8.77 -11.78
N LYS A 234 -3.11 -8.63 -12.15
CA LYS A 234 -4.25 -8.67 -11.20
C LYS A 234 -4.35 -10.08 -10.58
N LYS A 235 -3.54 -10.36 -9.57
CA LYS A 235 -3.67 -11.62 -8.79
C LYS A 235 -5.02 -11.59 -8.07
N LYS A 236 -5.90 -12.52 -8.43
CA LYS A 236 -7.17 -12.74 -7.72
C LYS A 236 -6.88 -12.99 -6.23
N LEU A 237 -7.67 -12.38 -5.36
CA LEU A 237 -7.47 -12.36 -3.89
C LEU A 237 -7.35 -13.76 -3.24
N PHE A 238 -7.69 -14.84 -3.96
CA PHE A 238 -7.73 -16.23 -3.51
C PHE A 238 -6.87 -17.20 -4.34
N GLU A 239 -6.00 -16.70 -5.22
CA GLU A 239 -5.14 -17.58 -6.01
C GLU A 239 -4.01 -18.13 -5.12
N LYS A 240 -4.04 -19.44 -4.88
CA LYS A 240 -2.99 -20.13 -4.14
C LYS A 240 -1.72 -20.16 -5.01
N ASN A 241 -0.66 -19.49 -4.54
CA ASN A 241 0.65 -19.61 -5.20
C ASN A 241 1.10 -21.09 -5.17
N PRO A 242 1.22 -21.77 -6.33
CA PRO A 242 1.63 -23.18 -6.39
C PRO A 242 3.04 -23.40 -5.80
N TYR A 243 3.88 -22.39 -5.86
CA TYR A 243 5.27 -22.44 -5.39
C TYR A 243 5.45 -22.00 -3.92
N ALA A 244 4.38 -21.69 -3.18
CA ALA A 244 4.46 -21.17 -1.80
C ALA A 244 5.23 -22.08 -0.84
N LYS A 245 5.14 -23.41 -1.01
CA LYS A 245 5.89 -24.39 -0.20
C LYS A 245 7.40 -24.34 -0.52
N ARG A 246 7.76 -24.24 -1.80
CA ARG A 246 9.14 -24.10 -2.27
C ARG A 246 9.74 -22.79 -1.76
N GLU A 247 9.04 -21.69 -1.95
CA GLU A 247 9.45 -20.37 -1.46
C GLU A 247 9.73 -20.37 0.05
N LYS A 248 8.83 -20.95 0.86
CA LYS A 248 9.02 -21.05 2.31
C LYS A 248 10.24 -21.90 2.68
N LYS A 249 10.49 -22.99 1.93
CA LYS A 249 11.65 -23.85 2.13
C LYS A 249 12.95 -23.11 1.78
N ASP A 250 12.97 -22.44 0.62
CA ASP A 250 14.15 -21.72 0.13
C ASP A 250 14.47 -20.51 1.00
N PHE A 251 13.45 -19.76 1.47
CA PHE A 251 13.61 -18.67 2.42
C PHE A 251 14.28 -19.16 3.73
N LYS A 252 13.81 -20.28 4.30
CA LYS A 252 14.44 -20.85 5.49
C LYS A 252 15.87 -21.33 5.21
N ARG A 253 16.09 -22.00 4.08
CA ARG A 253 17.40 -22.50 3.67
C ARG A 253 18.40 -21.35 3.49
N PHE A 254 17.99 -20.24 2.91
CA PHE A 254 18.84 -19.04 2.77
C PHE A 254 19.33 -18.53 4.12
N PHE A 255 18.43 -18.36 5.10
CA PHE A 255 18.82 -17.88 6.42
C PHE A 255 19.48 -18.91 7.33
N SER A 256 19.43 -20.19 6.99
CA SER A 256 20.17 -21.22 7.73
C SER A 256 21.66 -21.27 7.40
N VAL A 257 22.08 -20.64 6.30
CA VAL A 257 23.48 -20.54 5.91
C VAL A 257 24.08 -19.31 6.55
N VAL A 258 25.16 -19.50 7.29
CA VAL A 258 25.97 -18.43 7.91
C VAL A 258 27.12 -18.06 6.97
N ASN A 259 27.61 -16.82 7.03
CA ASN A 259 28.75 -16.32 6.25
C ASN A 259 28.58 -16.48 4.73
N LYS A 260 27.53 -15.88 4.21
CA LYS A 260 27.34 -15.75 2.76
C LYS A 260 28.24 -14.62 2.24
N HIS A 261 29.29 -14.97 1.48
CA HIS A 261 30.19 -13.98 0.92
C HIS A 261 29.61 -13.27 -0.30
N LEU A 262 28.91 -14.01 -1.18
CA LEU A 262 28.45 -13.48 -2.45
C LEU A 262 27.02 -13.92 -2.75
N VAL A 263 26.16 -12.95 -2.97
CA VAL A 263 24.74 -13.14 -3.33
C VAL A 263 24.47 -12.41 -4.64
N PHE A 264 23.87 -13.11 -5.61
CA PHE A 264 23.26 -12.52 -6.80
C PHE A 264 21.74 -12.48 -6.62
N TYR A 265 21.14 -11.41 -7.05
CA TYR A 265 19.68 -11.32 -7.18
C TYR A 265 19.29 -11.09 -8.63
N SER A 266 18.36 -11.90 -9.12
CA SER A 266 17.78 -11.83 -10.46
C SER A 266 16.27 -11.73 -10.38
N GLU A 267 15.69 -10.82 -11.14
CA GLU A 267 14.25 -10.64 -11.20
C GLU A 267 13.55 -11.78 -11.95
N SER A 268 14.22 -12.35 -12.97
CA SER A 268 13.71 -13.46 -13.76
C SER A 268 14.84 -14.21 -14.46
N SER A 269 14.52 -15.36 -15.07
CA SER A 269 15.46 -16.20 -15.83
C SER A 269 16.24 -15.44 -16.91
N GLY A 270 15.61 -14.44 -17.53
CA GLY A 270 16.23 -13.64 -18.59
C GLY A 270 17.42 -12.78 -18.14
N PHE A 271 17.62 -12.57 -16.84
CA PHE A 271 18.71 -11.72 -16.33
C PHE A 271 20.00 -12.50 -16.05
N TYR A 272 19.98 -13.84 -15.99
CA TYR A 272 21.19 -14.64 -15.80
C TYR A 272 22.30 -14.31 -16.80
N LYS A 273 21.96 -14.03 -18.05
CA LYS A 273 22.90 -13.69 -19.13
C LYS A 273 23.85 -12.51 -18.81
N TYR A 274 23.41 -11.57 -17.95
CA TYR A 274 24.22 -10.43 -17.54
C TYR A 274 25.23 -10.78 -16.45
N TYR A 275 24.96 -11.84 -15.69
CA TYR A 275 25.87 -12.36 -14.65
C TYR A 275 26.76 -13.49 -15.14
N GLN A 276 26.41 -14.10 -16.27
CA GLN A 276 26.97 -15.37 -16.72
C GLN A 276 28.50 -15.34 -16.79
N GLY A 277 29.09 -14.31 -17.41
CA GLY A 277 30.55 -14.22 -17.53
C GLY A 277 31.25 -14.14 -16.16
N ILE A 278 30.68 -13.42 -15.21
CA ILE A 278 31.22 -13.32 -13.84
C ILE A 278 31.07 -14.64 -13.11
N ILE A 279 29.91 -15.26 -13.20
CA ILE A 279 29.63 -16.54 -12.53
C ILE A 279 30.54 -17.65 -13.06
N GLU A 280 30.68 -17.77 -14.38
CA GLU A 280 31.57 -18.75 -15.01
C GLU A 280 33.03 -18.52 -14.61
N TRP A 281 33.47 -17.27 -14.59
CA TRP A 281 34.83 -16.95 -14.14
C TRP A 281 35.07 -17.33 -12.69
N LEU A 282 34.13 -17.00 -11.80
CA LEU A 282 34.21 -17.34 -10.37
C LEU A 282 34.24 -18.85 -10.14
N LEU A 283 33.41 -19.61 -10.86
CA LEU A 283 33.38 -21.07 -10.77
C LEU A 283 34.70 -21.70 -11.20
N ALA A 284 35.33 -21.15 -12.23
CA ALA A 284 36.60 -21.69 -12.77
C ALA A 284 37.81 -21.32 -11.89
N HIS A 285 37.82 -20.16 -11.24
CA HIS A 285 39.02 -19.61 -10.61
C HIS A 285 38.93 -19.51 -9.08
N THR A 286 37.75 -19.76 -8.48
CA THR A 286 37.57 -19.66 -7.03
C THR A 286 36.82 -20.86 -6.45
N ASN A 287 36.89 -20.99 -5.11
CA ASN A 287 36.07 -21.94 -4.35
C ASN A 287 34.89 -21.28 -3.65
N LEU A 288 34.49 -20.07 -4.08
CA LEU A 288 33.38 -19.36 -3.50
C LEU A 288 32.04 -20.06 -3.77
N THR A 289 31.22 -20.16 -2.76
CA THR A 289 29.81 -20.54 -2.94
C THR A 289 29.02 -19.32 -3.39
N ILE A 290 28.37 -19.45 -4.53
CA ILE A 290 27.51 -18.42 -5.11
C ILE A 290 26.08 -18.67 -4.64
N HIS A 291 25.52 -17.72 -3.92
CA HIS A 291 24.10 -17.73 -3.55
C HIS A 291 23.30 -16.94 -4.60
N TYR A 292 22.42 -17.61 -5.31
CA TYR A 292 21.63 -16.98 -6.37
C TYR A 292 20.15 -16.96 -5.99
N ILE A 293 19.60 -15.78 -5.83
CA ILE A 293 18.19 -15.52 -5.52
C ILE A 293 17.49 -15.14 -6.81
N THR A 294 16.37 -15.79 -7.10
CA THR A 294 15.52 -15.43 -8.23
C THR A 294 14.05 -15.32 -7.81
N SER A 295 13.33 -14.39 -8.43
CA SER A 295 11.88 -14.28 -8.26
C SER A 295 11.08 -15.11 -9.29
N ASP A 296 11.79 -15.82 -10.18
CA ASP A 296 11.20 -16.71 -11.17
C ASP A 296 11.35 -18.19 -10.73
N PRO A 297 10.24 -18.91 -10.51
CA PRO A 297 10.30 -20.31 -10.10
C PRO A 297 10.85 -21.25 -11.19
N GLU A 298 10.81 -20.83 -12.44
CA GLU A 298 11.27 -21.60 -13.62
C GLU A 298 12.65 -21.13 -14.13
N ASP A 299 13.38 -20.35 -13.31
CA ASP A 299 14.70 -19.82 -13.70
C ASP A 299 15.69 -20.96 -14.02
N GLN A 300 16.40 -20.80 -15.13
CA GLN A 300 17.44 -21.75 -15.60
C GLN A 300 18.53 -22.00 -14.58
N ILE A 301 18.74 -21.11 -13.63
CA ILE A 301 19.74 -21.26 -12.56
C ILE A 301 19.53 -22.53 -11.73
N PHE A 302 18.28 -23.01 -11.60
CA PHE A 302 18.01 -24.24 -10.85
C PHE A 302 18.61 -25.47 -11.54
N ALA A 303 18.49 -25.56 -12.87
CA ALA A 303 19.12 -26.64 -13.65
C ALA A 303 20.66 -26.54 -13.62
N LEU A 304 21.21 -25.33 -13.55
CA LEU A 304 22.65 -25.12 -13.41
C LEU A 304 23.12 -25.52 -12.01
N ALA A 305 22.37 -25.17 -10.96
CA ALA A 305 22.70 -25.54 -9.57
C ALA A 305 22.61 -27.03 -9.28
N GLU A 306 21.92 -27.83 -10.12
CA GLU A 306 21.94 -29.29 -10.04
C GLU A 306 23.25 -29.88 -10.56
N LYS A 307 23.95 -29.18 -11.44
CA LYS A 307 25.19 -29.61 -12.08
C LYS A 307 26.45 -29.04 -11.42
N GLU A 308 26.29 -27.94 -10.67
CA GLU A 308 27.39 -27.16 -10.12
C GLU A 308 27.21 -26.96 -8.61
N ASP A 309 27.92 -27.72 -7.81
CA ASP A 309 27.82 -27.72 -6.34
C ASP A 309 28.14 -26.35 -5.67
N LYS A 310 28.88 -25.49 -6.38
CA LYS A 310 29.22 -24.16 -5.89
C LYS A 310 28.06 -23.17 -6.02
N ILE A 311 26.98 -23.53 -6.72
CA ILE A 311 25.80 -22.66 -6.88
C ILE A 311 24.69 -23.12 -5.95
N ARG A 312 24.16 -22.19 -5.17
CA ARG A 312 22.98 -22.39 -4.33
C ARG A 312 21.87 -21.48 -4.78
N ALA A 313 20.91 -22.00 -5.53
CA ALA A 313 19.78 -21.25 -6.05
C ALA A 313 18.59 -21.25 -5.07
N TYR A 314 17.89 -20.11 -4.97
CA TYR A 314 16.74 -19.90 -4.10
C TYR A 314 15.62 -19.20 -4.85
N TYR A 315 14.43 -19.76 -4.81
CA TYR A 315 13.22 -19.09 -5.28
C TYR A 315 12.60 -18.24 -4.17
N ILE A 316 12.48 -16.95 -4.39
CA ILE A 316 11.91 -15.99 -3.45
C ILE A 316 10.96 -15.05 -4.22
N GLY A 317 9.65 -15.21 -4.03
CA GLY A 317 8.66 -14.35 -4.66
C GLY A 317 8.66 -12.93 -4.08
N GLU A 318 8.12 -11.99 -4.84
CA GLU A 318 8.19 -10.54 -4.61
C GLU A 318 7.86 -10.11 -3.17
N LYS A 319 6.81 -10.70 -2.56
CA LYS A 319 6.40 -10.35 -1.19
C LYS A 319 7.44 -10.70 -0.12
N ARG A 320 8.14 -11.82 -0.30
CA ARG A 320 9.17 -12.26 0.65
C ARG A 320 10.52 -11.66 0.35
N LEU A 321 10.73 -11.24 -0.89
CA LEU A 321 11.95 -10.57 -1.32
C LEU A 321 12.21 -9.31 -0.49
N ILE A 322 11.19 -8.50 -0.22
CA ILE A 322 11.30 -7.31 0.63
C ILE A 322 11.89 -7.67 2.00
N THR A 323 11.31 -8.68 2.65
CA THR A 323 11.78 -9.13 3.96
C THR A 323 13.18 -9.74 3.89
N LEU A 324 13.48 -10.49 2.81
CA LEU A 324 14.80 -11.08 2.60
C LEU A 324 15.86 -9.99 2.43
N MET A 325 15.62 -8.99 1.59
CA MET A 325 16.56 -7.89 1.37
C MET A 325 16.79 -7.08 2.65
N MET A 326 15.74 -6.75 3.40
CA MET A 326 15.85 -6.05 4.69
C MET A 326 16.66 -6.85 5.73
N LYS A 327 16.67 -8.17 5.64
CA LYS A 327 17.39 -9.09 6.53
C LYS A 327 18.62 -9.71 5.86
N MET A 328 19.07 -9.16 4.75
CA MET A 328 20.22 -9.67 4.02
C MET A 328 21.44 -9.74 4.94
N ASP A 329 22.09 -10.90 4.93
CA ASP A 329 23.34 -11.17 5.64
C ASP A 329 24.32 -11.79 4.66
N ALA A 330 25.07 -10.94 3.98
CA ALA A 330 26.08 -11.29 2.99
C ALA A 330 27.18 -10.23 3.00
N ASP A 331 28.34 -10.52 2.44
CA ASP A 331 29.40 -9.51 2.31
C ASP A 331 29.18 -8.67 1.06
N VAL A 332 28.77 -9.31 -0.05
CA VAL A 332 28.54 -8.66 -1.34
C VAL A 332 27.19 -9.09 -1.91
N VAL A 333 26.41 -8.12 -2.39
CA VAL A 333 25.16 -8.35 -3.13
C VAL A 333 25.26 -7.72 -4.51
N VAL A 334 25.05 -8.54 -5.54
CA VAL A 334 25.15 -8.14 -6.95
C VAL A 334 23.78 -8.15 -7.59
N MET A 335 23.40 -7.06 -8.24
CA MET A 335 22.09 -6.90 -8.86
C MET A 335 22.16 -6.15 -10.19
N THR A 336 21.17 -6.39 -11.05
CA THR A 336 20.91 -5.60 -12.27
C THR A 336 19.75 -4.61 -12.08
N MET A 337 19.06 -4.70 -10.93
CA MET A 337 17.91 -3.88 -10.64
C MET A 337 18.34 -2.49 -10.17
N PRO A 338 17.94 -1.40 -10.83
CA PRO A 338 18.14 -0.04 -10.34
C PRO A 338 17.22 0.27 -9.16
N ASP A 339 17.31 1.47 -8.61
CA ASP A 339 16.37 2.03 -7.64
C ASP A 339 16.30 1.33 -6.26
N ILE A 340 17.39 0.65 -5.86
CA ILE A 340 17.50 0.17 -4.47
C ILE A 340 17.36 1.38 -3.51
N GLU A 341 16.64 1.22 -2.40
CA GLU A 341 16.24 2.23 -1.42
C GLU A 341 15.15 3.22 -1.89
N ASN A 342 14.98 3.43 -3.19
CA ASN A 342 13.99 4.38 -3.70
C ASN A 342 12.55 3.84 -3.56
N PHE A 343 12.36 2.53 -3.73
CA PHE A 343 11.04 1.88 -3.61
C PHE A 343 11.02 0.84 -2.48
N HIS A 344 10.35 -0.27 -2.71
CA HIS A 344 10.13 -1.32 -1.71
C HIS A 344 11.35 -2.22 -1.44
N ILE A 345 12.32 -2.27 -2.36
CA ILE A 345 13.57 -3.01 -2.14
C ILE A 345 14.56 -2.12 -1.40
N LYS A 346 14.92 -2.55 -0.19
CA LYS A 346 15.80 -1.82 0.71
C LYS A 346 17.10 -2.56 0.94
N ARG A 347 18.15 -1.80 1.26
CA ARG A 347 19.41 -2.37 1.76
C ARG A 347 19.17 -3.03 3.11
N SER A 348 20.07 -3.90 3.51
CA SER A 348 19.98 -4.60 4.80
C SER A 348 19.87 -3.63 5.98
N TYR A 349 18.95 -3.94 6.90
CA TYR A 349 18.86 -3.24 8.20
C TYR A 349 19.74 -3.89 9.28
N ILE A 350 20.15 -5.14 9.06
CA ILE A 350 20.96 -5.89 10.03
C ILE A 350 22.46 -5.68 9.81
N ARG A 351 22.89 -5.59 8.54
CA ARG A 351 24.29 -5.36 8.17
C ARG A 351 24.40 -4.13 7.30
N LYS A 352 25.12 -3.11 7.77
CA LYS A 352 25.31 -1.85 7.02
C LYS A 352 26.58 -1.84 6.19
N ASP A 353 27.43 -2.83 6.39
CA ASP A 353 28.74 -3.02 5.75
C ASP A 353 28.67 -3.85 4.44
N ILE A 354 27.49 -4.25 4.01
CA ILE A 354 27.31 -5.00 2.76
C ILE A 354 27.66 -4.09 1.57
N GLU A 355 28.55 -4.57 0.69
CA GLU A 355 28.81 -3.93 -0.61
C GLU A 355 27.73 -4.30 -1.61
N TYR A 356 26.98 -3.31 -2.10
CA TYR A 356 25.97 -3.49 -3.17
C TYR A 356 26.57 -3.09 -4.51
N ILE A 357 26.63 -4.06 -5.43
CA ILE A 357 27.21 -3.91 -6.75
C ILE A 357 26.09 -3.89 -7.79
N TYR A 358 26.07 -2.86 -8.62
CA TYR A 358 25.20 -2.79 -9.79
C TYR A 358 25.93 -3.28 -11.05
N ILE A 359 25.30 -4.18 -11.78
CA ILE A 359 25.75 -4.65 -13.10
C ILE A 359 24.72 -4.17 -14.13
N PRO A 360 25.13 -3.37 -15.13
CA PRO A 360 24.22 -2.91 -16.17
C PRO A 360 23.68 -4.06 -17.03
N HIS A 361 22.39 -3.93 -17.35
CA HIS A 361 21.71 -4.82 -18.28
C HIS A 361 21.51 -4.22 -19.68
N CYS A 362 22.05 -3.02 -19.91
CA CYS A 362 22.05 -2.29 -21.18
C CYS A 362 23.38 -1.54 -21.37
N MET A 363 23.66 -1.11 -22.59
CA MET A 363 24.89 -0.37 -22.94
C MET A 363 24.65 1.12 -23.19
N ASP A 364 23.42 1.56 -23.11
CA ASP A 364 22.99 2.93 -23.36
C ASP A 364 23.33 3.87 -22.21
N SER A 365 23.09 5.15 -22.40
CA SER A 365 23.29 6.19 -21.40
C SER A 365 22.43 5.95 -20.17
N LEU A 366 23.03 5.91 -18.99
CA LEU A 366 22.33 5.79 -17.72
C LEU A 366 21.39 6.99 -17.49
N ASN A 367 21.81 8.19 -17.88
CA ASN A 367 21.00 9.40 -17.71
C ASN A 367 19.77 9.45 -18.63
N MET A 368 19.78 8.71 -19.75
CA MET A 368 18.64 8.62 -20.66
C MET A 368 17.64 7.53 -20.27
N THR A 369 18.11 6.45 -19.67
CA THR A 369 17.31 5.25 -19.42
C THR A 369 16.94 5.06 -17.96
N MET A 370 17.71 5.63 -17.04
CA MET A 370 17.50 5.48 -15.61
C MET A 370 16.90 6.75 -15.00
N ARG A 371 16.14 6.59 -13.96
CA ARG A 371 15.61 7.71 -13.16
C ARG A 371 16.74 8.39 -12.40
N THR A 372 16.59 9.68 -12.16
CA THR A 372 17.47 10.42 -11.25
C THR A 372 17.46 9.74 -9.87
N GLY A 373 18.64 9.48 -9.33
CA GLY A 373 18.81 8.82 -8.04
C GLY A 373 18.77 7.29 -8.07
N SER A 374 18.55 6.65 -9.23
CA SER A 374 18.44 5.18 -9.34
C SER A 374 19.70 4.42 -8.90
N MET A 375 20.88 5.06 -9.02
CA MET A 375 22.17 4.47 -8.64
C MET A 375 22.70 4.97 -7.29
N ASP A 376 22.03 5.89 -6.60
CA ASP A 376 22.57 6.60 -5.45
C ASP A 376 22.97 5.69 -4.28
N HIS A 377 22.27 4.59 -4.14
CA HIS A 377 22.45 3.66 -3.02
C HIS A 377 23.29 2.42 -3.34
N TYR A 378 23.95 2.40 -4.51
CA TYR A 378 24.97 1.41 -4.84
C TYR A 378 26.36 1.88 -4.38
N ASP A 379 27.17 0.96 -3.89
CA ASP A 379 28.54 1.24 -3.47
C ASP A 379 29.50 1.12 -4.65
N THR A 380 29.26 0.13 -5.52
CA THR A 380 30.08 -0.16 -6.70
C THR A 380 29.20 -0.28 -7.95
N VAL A 381 29.65 0.29 -9.06
CA VAL A 381 29.01 0.16 -10.36
C VAL A 381 30.01 -0.38 -11.37
N TYR A 382 29.61 -1.45 -12.07
CA TYR A 382 30.36 -2.01 -13.19
C TYR A 382 29.97 -1.23 -14.44
N CYS A 383 30.91 -0.47 -15.00
CA CYS A 383 30.67 0.40 -16.14
C CYS A 383 30.91 -0.38 -17.45
N VAL A 384 29.98 -0.27 -18.41
CA VAL A 384 30.14 -0.88 -19.74
C VAL A 384 31.15 -0.11 -20.61
N GLY A 385 31.39 1.15 -20.29
CA GLY A 385 32.33 1.99 -20.99
C GLY A 385 32.51 3.36 -20.34
N LYS A 386 33.34 4.19 -20.93
CA LYS A 386 33.70 5.53 -20.42
C LYS A 386 32.50 6.44 -20.20
N HIS A 387 31.47 6.34 -21.03
CA HIS A 387 30.25 7.14 -20.90
C HIS A 387 29.56 6.91 -19.57
N HIS A 388 29.43 5.65 -19.08
CA HIS A 388 28.87 5.38 -17.75
C HIS A 388 29.69 6.04 -16.64
N THR A 389 31.03 5.92 -16.72
CA THR A 389 31.93 6.54 -15.75
C THR A 389 31.76 8.07 -15.72
N GLU A 390 31.72 8.69 -16.90
CA GLU A 390 31.54 10.14 -17.01
C GLU A 390 30.19 10.62 -16.52
N GLU A 391 29.12 9.91 -16.88
CA GLU A 391 27.75 10.24 -16.45
C GLU A 391 27.59 10.12 -14.94
N ILE A 392 28.09 9.04 -14.34
CA ILE A 392 28.01 8.84 -12.88
C ILE A 392 28.79 9.93 -12.15
N ARG A 393 30.02 10.25 -12.60
CA ARG A 393 30.83 11.33 -11.98
C ARG A 393 30.15 12.69 -12.08
N LYS A 394 29.57 13.03 -13.23
CA LYS A 394 28.81 14.27 -13.40
C LYS A 394 27.57 14.32 -12.51
N THR A 395 26.88 13.20 -12.36
CA THR A 395 25.72 13.09 -11.47
C THR A 395 26.13 13.28 -10.00
N GLU A 396 27.23 12.63 -9.57
CA GLU A 396 27.78 12.79 -8.22
C GLU A 396 28.14 14.26 -7.95
N GLU A 397 28.78 14.94 -8.89
CA GLU A 397 29.13 16.36 -8.76
C GLU A 397 27.88 17.25 -8.72
N ALA A 398 26.92 17.03 -9.62
CA ALA A 398 25.71 17.85 -9.74
C ALA A 398 24.81 17.78 -8.51
N TYR A 399 24.73 16.61 -7.87
CA TYR A 399 23.86 16.38 -6.72
C TYR A 399 24.61 16.27 -5.37
N GLY A 400 25.93 16.47 -5.36
CA GLY A 400 26.75 16.41 -4.15
C GLY A 400 26.76 15.02 -3.48
N LEU A 401 26.74 13.96 -4.31
CA LEU A 401 26.70 12.59 -3.83
C LEU A 401 28.11 12.07 -3.48
N PRO A 402 28.22 11.11 -2.54
CA PRO A 402 29.48 10.46 -2.27
C PRO A 402 29.96 9.66 -3.50
N PRO A 403 31.28 9.67 -3.80
CA PRO A 403 31.81 8.99 -4.95
C PRO A 403 31.68 7.46 -4.80
N LYS A 404 31.12 6.81 -5.81
CA LYS A 404 31.03 5.34 -5.92
C LYS A 404 32.33 4.75 -6.45
N LYS A 405 32.54 3.46 -6.15
CA LYS A 405 33.59 2.70 -6.81
C LYS A 405 33.12 2.32 -8.21
N LEU A 406 33.82 2.78 -9.22
CA LEU A 406 33.51 2.48 -10.62
C LEU A 406 34.55 1.50 -11.17
N ILE A 407 34.06 0.42 -11.78
CA ILE A 407 34.88 -0.62 -12.39
C ILE A 407 34.67 -0.58 -13.90
N ASP A 408 35.72 -0.35 -14.63
CA ASP A 408 35.70 -0.47 -16.10
C ASP A 408 35.66 -1.96 -16.47
N TRP A 409 34.45 -2.44 -16.71
CA TRP A 409 34.16 -3.87 -16.82
C TRP A 409 33.88 -4.31 -18.26
N GLY A 410 33.24 -3.45 -19.06
CA GLY A 410 32.70 -3.81 -20.36
C GLY A 410 31.31 -4.48 -20.25
N TYR A 411 30.93 -5.27 -21.24
CA TYR A 411 29.60 -5.87 -21.33
C TYR A 411 29.70 -7.36 -21.73
N CYS A 412 29.72 -8.23 -20.75
CA CYS A 412 29.92 -9.68 -20.92
C CYS A 412 28.92 -10.34 -21.89
N LEU A 413 27.68 -9.83 -21.94
CA LEU A 413 26.69 -10.35 -22.88
C LEU A 413 27.12 -10.12 -24.32
N LEU A 414 27.66 -8.94 -24.65
CA LEU A 414 28.14 -8.63 -25.99
C LEU A 414 29.33 -9.50 -26.37
N ASP A 415 30.28 -9.71 -25.47
CA ASP A 415 31.43 -10.59 -25.71
C ASP A 415 30.94 -11.99 -26.08
N ARG A 416 29.98 -12.52 -25.34
CA ARG A 416 29.39 -13.82 -25.62
C ARG A 416 28.61 -13.85 -26.93
N MET A 417 27.82 -12.83 -27.21
CA MET A 417 27.09 -12.74 -28.49
C MET A 417 28.07 -12.70 -29.68
N ILE A 418 29.20 -12.02 -29.55
CA ILE A 418 30.25 -12.00 -30.58
C ILE A 418 30.85 -13.40 -30.76
N GLU A 419 31.11 -14.12 -29.68
CA GLU A 419 31.61 -15.51 -29.75
C GLU A 419 30.58 -16.44 -30.40
N ASP A 420 29.32 -16.35 -29.99
CA ASP A 420 28.23 -17.16 -30.54
C ASP A 420 28.01 -16.85 -32.02
N TYR A 421 28.05 -15.56 -32.41
CA TYR A 421 27.99 -15.14 -33.81
C TYR A 421 29.15 -15.70 -34.64
N ARG A 422 30.35 -15.79 -34.06
CA ARG A 422 31.50 -16.39 -34.76
C ARG A 422 31.36 -17.88 -35.01
N LYS A 423 30.58 -18.57 -34.14
CA LYS A 423 30.29 -20.00 -34.20
C LYS A 423 29.00 -20.30 -34.98
N ALA A 424 28.15 -19.31 -35.21
CA ALA A 424 26.87 -19.46 -35.91
C ALA A 424 27.10 -19.89 -37.36
N ASP A 425 26.18 -20.70 -37.87
CA ASP A 425 26.13 -21.04 -39.29
C ASP A 425 25.76 -19.77 -40.10
N LYS A 426 26.60 -19.48 -41.10
CA LYS A 426 26.46 -18.32 -41.97
C LYS A 426 26.06 -18.71 -43.39
N THR A 427 25.24 -19.75 -43.51
CA THR A 427 24.71 -20.14 -44.82
C THR A 427 23.91 -18.99 -45.39
N PRO A 428 24.20 -18.54 -46.65
CA PRO A 428 23.42 -17.47 -47.28
C PRO A 428 21.94 -17.86 -47.40
N HIS A 429 21.06 -16.95 -46.95
CA HIS A 429 19.61 -17.12 -47.07
C HIS A 429 19.15 -16.76 -48.50
N GLU A 430 18.16 -17.46 -49.03
CA GLU A 430 17.55 -17.16 -50.32
C GLU A 430 16.79 -15.81 -50.26
N LYS A 431 16.14 -15.51 -49.13
CA LYS A 431 15.45 -14.26 -48.86
C LYS A 431 16.27 -13.38 -47.91
N LYS A 432 16.15 -12.06 -48.05
CA LYS A 432 16.73 -11.14 -47.07
C LYS A 432 15.91 -11.17 -45.78
N HIS A 433 16.59 -11.30 -44.63
CA HIS A 433 16.02 -11.34 -43.31
C HIS A 433 15.94 -9.94 -42.69
N ILE A 434 14.75 -9.50 -42.35
CA ILE A 434 14.49 -8.21 -41.68
C ILE A 434 14.08 -8.51 -40.25
N LEU A 435 14.86 -8.03 -39.29
CA LEU A 435 14.53 -8.06 -37.88
C LEU A 435 13.92 -6.73 -37.46
N ILE A 436 12.68 -6.73 -37.00
CA ILE A 436 12.00 -5.57 -36.41
C ILE A 436 12.00 -5.75 -34.89
N ALA A 437 12.78 -4.94 -34.19
CA ALA A 437 13.00 -5.08 -32.75
C ALA A 437 12.60 -3.79 -32.01
N PRO A 438 11.31 -3.58 -31.77
CA PRO A 438 10.79 -2.37 -31.14
C PRO A 438 11.04 -2.34 -29.63
N SER A 439 11.06 -1.13 -29.06
CA SER A 439 11.04 -0.89 -27.61
C SER A 439 9.65 -1.16 -27.02
N TRP A 440 9.52 -0.95 -25.72
CA TRP A 440 8.25 -1.11 -24.99
C TRP A 440 7.69 0.24 -24.49
N GLN A 441 8.38 1.34 -24.76
CA GLN A 441 7.95 2.69 -24.39
C GLN A 441 6.70 3.10 -25.16
N LYS A 442 6.02 4.12 -24.68
CA LYS A 442 4.85 4.68 -25.37
C LYS A 442 5.24 5.18 -26.77
N ASP A 443 4.34 5.04 -27.72
CA ASP A 443 4.52 5.44 -29.12
C ASP A 443 5.67 4.71 -29.87
N ASN A 444 6.00 3.49 -29.42
CA ASN A 444 6.94 2.60 -30.10
C ASN A 444 6.42 2.10 -31.47
N ILE A 445 7.27 1.38 -32.20
CA ILE A 445 6.91 0.82 -33.52
C ILE A 445 5.64 -0.07 -33.44
N VAL A 446 5.49 -0.89 -32.37
CA VAL A 446 4.30 -1.77 -32.21
C VAL A 446 3.01 -0.97 -32.10
N ASP A 447 3.06 0.18 -31.44
CA ASP A 447 1.89 1.01 -31.18
C ASP A 447 1.56 1.96 -32.34
N SER A 448 2.57 2.33 -33.14
CA SER A 448 2.44 3.37 -34.15
C SER A 448 2.29 2.84 -35.58
N CYS A 449 3.18 1.97 -36.05
CA CYS A 449 3.28 1.66 -37.49
C CYS A 449 3.57 0.20 -37.84
N LEU A 450 3.73 -0.70 -36.87
CA LEU A 450 4.14 -2.08 -37.13
C LEU A 450 3.23 -2.80 -38.14
N GLU A 451 1.93 -2.74 -37.96
CA GLU A 451 0.99 -3.45 -38.85
C GLU A 451 1.09 -2.95 -40.29
N GLY A 452 1.19 -1.64 -40.50
CA GLY A 452 1.40 -1.06 -41.83
C GLY A 452 2.72 -1.51 -42.47
N MET A 453 3.82 -1.54 -41.68
CA MET A 453 5.11 -2.04 -42.15
C MET A 453 5.04 -3.52 -42.57
N LEU A 454 4.38 -4.35 -41.77
CA LEU A 454 4.23 -5.77 -42.06
C LEU A 454 3.37 -6.02 -43.30
N ASP A 455 2.28 -5.27 -43.44
CA ASP A 455 1.39 -5.34 -44.64
C ASP A 455 2.15 -4.91 -45.91
N ASP A 456 3.03 -3.89 -45.80
CA ASP A 456 3.85 -3.43 -46.93
C ASP A 456 5.00 -4.40 -47.28
N LEU A 457 5.56 -5.13 -46.31
CA LEU A 457 6.64 -6.08 -46.52
C LEU A 457 6.12 -7.47 -46.95
N ALA A 458 4.87 -7.78 -46.66
CA ALA A 458 4.26 -9.08 -46.97
C ALA A 458 4.32 -9.40 -48.47
N GLY A 459 4.83 -10.59 -48.80
CA GLY A 459 4.91 -11.08 -50.18
C GLY A 459 5.93 -10.38 -51.07
N LYS A 460 6.83 -9.54 -50.50
CA LYS A 460 7.90 -8.83 -51.23
C LYS A 460 9.23 -9.59 -51.32
N GLY A 461 9.24 -10.83 -50.91
CA GLY A 461 10.44 -11.69 -50.95
C GLY A 461 11.41 -11.47 -49.79
N TYR A 462 10.92 -10.90 -48.71
CA TYR A 462 11.67 -10.78 -47.44
C TYR A 462 11.14 -11.80 -46.44
N GLU A 463 11.99 -12.22 -45.54
CA GLU A 463 11.61 -12.93 -44.32
C GLU A 463 11.69 -11.94 -43.16
N VAL A 464 10.57 -11.70 -42.47
CA VAL A 464 10.42 -10.65 -41.47
C VAL A 464 10.18 -11.28 -40.11
N VAL A 465 11.07 -11.02 -39.18
CA VAL A 465 10.90 -11.43 -37.76
C VAL A 465 10.65 -10.18 -36.93
N VAL A 466 9.52 -10.16 -36.24
CA VAL A 466 9.23 -9.13 -35.23
C VAL A 466 9.60 -9.70 -33.88
N ARG A 467 10.53 -9.06 -33.20
CA ARG A 467 10.99 -9.43 -31.87
C ARG A 467 10.70 -8.29 -30.89
N PRO A 468 9.47 -8.20 -30.33
CA PRO A 468 9.10 -7.14 -29.40
C PRO A 468 9.93 -7.22 -28.13
N HIS A 469 10.10 -6.10 -27.44
CA HIS A 469 10.75 -6.11 -26.14
C HIS A 469 10.02 -7.02 -25.13
N PRO A 470 10.70 -7.77 -24.25
CA PRO A 470 10.07 -8.66 -23.28
C PRO A 470 9.01 -7.99 -22.40
N GLN A 471 9.22 -6.72 -22.02
CA GLN A 471 8.22 -5.93 -21.28
C GLN A 471 6.96 -5.66 -22.12
N GLN A 472 7.09 -5.39 -23.42
CA GLN A 472 5.95 -5.22 -24.33
C GLN A 472 5.09 -6.49 -24.37
N VAL A 473 5.73 -7.64 -24.51
CA VAL A 473 5.03 -8.94 -24.49
C VAL A 473 4.29 -9.15 -23.18
N ARG A 474 4.95 -8.86 -22.05
CA ARG A 474 4.36 -9.02 -20.71
C ARG A 474 3.17 -8.08 -20.47
N LEU A 475 3.27 -6.83 -20.90
CA LEU A 475 2.25 -5.80 -20.64
C LEU A 475 1.07 -5.86 -21.62
N GLN A 476 1.32 -6.28 -22.86
CA GLN A 476 0.30 -6.27 -23.93
C GLN A 476 0.16 -7.65 -24.60
N GLN A 477 0.06 -8.71 -23.80
CA GLN A 477 -0.07 -10.09 -24.29
C GLN A 477 -1.20 -10.24 -25.32
N ASP A 478 -2.38 -9.66 -25.02
CA ASP A 478 -3.54 -9.71 -25.94
C ASP A 478 -3.26 -9.07 -27.31
N LYS A 479 -2.39 -8.05 -27.35
CA LYS A 479 -1.98 -7.42 -28.62
C LYS A 479 -1.02 -8.33 -29.39
N MET A 480 -0.09 -8.95 -28.69
CA MET A 480 0.85 -9.90 -29.30
C MET A 480 0.12 -11.10 -29.87
N ASP A 481 -0.87 -11.64 -29.17
CA ASP A 481 -1.66 -12.76 -29.62
C ASP A 481 -2.48 -12.40 -30.87
N ARG A 482 -3.07 -11.21 -30.91
CA ARG A 482 -3.76 -10.71 -32.12
C ARG A 482 -2.82 -10.54 -33.32
N LEU A 483 -1.61 -10.03 -33.11
CA LEU A 483 -0.61 -9.92 -34.17
C LEU A 483 -0.21 -11.30 -34.70
N LYS A 484 0.04 -12.27 -33.83
CA LYS A 484 0.31 -13.66 -34.22
C LYS A 484 -0.83 -14.26 -35.04
N GLU A 485 -2.08 -14.09 -34.61
CA GLU A 485 -3.25 -14.59 -35.33
C GLU A 485 -3.41 -13.93 -36.70
N ARG A 486 -3.21 -12.62 -36.80
CA ARG A 486 -3.31 -11.85 -38.03
C ARG A 486 -2.32 -12.36 -39.11
N TYR A 487 -1.08 -12.60 -38.70
CA TYR A 487 -0.01 -13.00 -39.63
C TYR A 487 0.25 -14.52 -39.67
N ALA A 488 -0.52 -15.33 -38.93
CA ALA A 488 -0.31 -16.79 -38.85
C ALA A 488 -0.34 -17.53 -40.19
N LYS A 489 -1.00 -16.96 -41.23
CA LYS A 489 -1.08 -17.55 -42.56
C LYS A 489 0.03 -17.06 -43.52
N ASN A 490 0.83 -16.12 -43.10
CA ASN A 490 1.93 -15.60 -43.90
C ASN A 490 3.25 -16.27 -43.48
N PRO A 491 3.82 -17.18 -44.30
CA PRO A 491 5.02 -17.93 -43.94
C PRO A 491 6.27 -17.05 -43.83
N ASP A 492 6.24 -15.83 -44.36
CA ASP A 492 7.36 -14.91 -44.39
C ASP A 492 7.36 -13.92 -43.21
N ILE A 493 6.35 -13.98 -42.32
CA ILE A 493 6.27 -13.10 -41.15
C ILE A 493 6.16 -13.94 -39.87
N ASP A 494 7.11 -13.78 -38.94
CA ASP A 494 7.08 -14.39 -37.63
C ASP A 494 7.05 -13.34 -36.51
N ILE A 495 6.18 -13.54 -35.52
CA ILE A 495 6.10 -12.72 -34.30
C ILE A 495 6.74 -13.50 -33.15
N GLN A 496 8.02 -13.28 -32.94
CA GLN A 496 8.82 -14.01 -31.97
C GLN A 496 8.61 -13.44 -30.54
N THR A 497 7.97 -14.20 -29.69
CA THR A 497 7.77 -13.87 -28.24
C THR A 497 8.59 -14.76 -27.31
N ASP A 498 9.36 -15.71 -27.86
CA ASP A 498 10.37 -16.49 -27.16
C ASP A 498 11.74 -15.88 -27.39
N PHE A 499 12.43 -15.56 -26.30
CA PHE A 499 13.73 -14.89 -26.29
C PHE A 499 14.87 -15.84 -25.87
N SER A 500 14.65 -17.14 -25.91
CA SER A 500 15.63 -18.17 -25.52
C SER A 500 16.83 -18.25 -26.48
N SER A 501 16.63 -17.89 -27.74
CA SER A 501 17.68 -17.89 -28.78
C SER A 501 17.92 -16.49 -29.33
N ASN A 502 19.17 -16.22 -29.73
CA ASN A 502 19.58 -15.04 -30.47
C ASN A 502 19.81 -15.31 -31.98
N SER A 503 19.43 -16.48 -32.49
CA SER A 503 19.66 -16.85 -33.90
C SER A 503 19.09 -15.80 -34.85
N THR A 504 17.88 -15.34 -34.63
CA THR A 504 17.22 -14.31 -35.45
C THR A 504 17.97 -12.98 -35.47
N VAL A 505 18.73 -12.65 -34.40
CA VAL A 505 19.61 -11.47 -34.39
C VAL A 505 20.85 -11.69 -35.26
N PHE A 506 21.39 -12.91 -35.23
CA PHE A 506 22.61 -13.25 -36.00
C PHE A 506 22.34 -13.42 -37.50
N GLU A 507 21.12 -13.80 -37.85
CA GLU A 507 20.69 -14.04 -39.22
C GLU A 507 20.16 -12.78 -39.94
N ALA A 508 19.92 -11.71 -39.20
CA ALA A 508 19.34 -10.48 -39.75
C ALA A 508 20.28 -9.77 -40.73
N ASP A 509 19.79 -9.51 -41.96
CA ASP A 509 20.46 -8.64 -42.94
C ASP A 509 20.16 -7.14 -42.68
N LEU A 510 18.98 -6.86 -42.10
CA LEU A 510 18.52 -5.52 -41.76
C LEU A 510 17.85 -5.51 -40.40
N LEU A 511 18.24 -4.57 -39.56
CA LEU A 511 17.59 -4.28 -38.30
C LEU A 511 16.75 -3.00 -38.40
N VAL A 512 15.48 -3.08 -38.01
CA VAL A 512 14.59 -1.94 -37.83
C VAL A 512 14.27 -1.85 -36.34
N THR A 513 14.63 -0.75 -35.73
CA THR A 513 14.42 -0.54 -34.29
C THR A 513 14.08 0.92 -34.00
N ASP A 514 13.59 1.17 -32.81
CA ASP A 514 13.37 2.52 -32.26
C ASP A 514 14.30 2.74 -31.03
N TRP A 515 13.76 3.08 -29.89
CA TRP A 515 14.51 3.28 -28.63
C TRP A 515 14.86 1.96 -27.90
N SER A 516 15.03 0.87 -28.63
CA SER A 516 15.33 -0.44 -28.06
C SER A 516 16.84 -0.62 -27.83
N GLY A 517 17.20 -1.31 -26.76
CA GLY A 517 18.58 -1.67 -26.42
C GLY A 517 19.06 -2.98 -27.08
N ILE A 518 18.49 -3.38 -28.22
CA ILE A 518 18.86 -4.59 -28.95
C ILE A 518 20.18 -4.43 -29.68
#